data_2d106294663fc729768315a731ab45e9
#
_entry.id   2d106294663fc729768315a731ab45e9
#
_cell.length_a   1.000
_cell.length_b   1.000
_cell.length_c   1.000
_cell.angle_alpha   90.00
_cell.angle_beta   90.00
_cell.angle_gamma   90.00
#
_symmetry.space_group_name_H-M   'P 1'
#
loop_
_entity.id
_entity.type
_entity.pdbx_description
1 polymer ?
#
loop_
_entity_poly.entity_id
_entity_poly.type
_entity_poly.pdbx_seq_one_letter_code
_entity_poly.pdbx_strand_id
1 'polypeptide(L)'
;MIGKSAAAEIKQHPFKEMPEVPDWDESRVEDADETVVIAHNWDELRLLMWNYVGIVRTNRRLERALHRIELLQSEVQEYYANFRVTRDLLELRNLLSCAELIVRSALMRKESRGLHYSRDYPQSWTVSYPTILTPINRQ
;
A
#
# COMPACT_ATOMS: atom_id res chain seq x y z
N MET A 1 -10.47 15.33 21.02
CA MET A 1 -10.40 14.15 21.91
C MET A 1 -9.09 13.38 21.76
N ILE A 2 -8.64 13.05 20.54
CA ILE A 2 -7.41 12.25 20.29
C ILE A 2 -6.16 12.84 20.92
N GLY A 3 -5.92 14.16 20.83
CA GLY A 3 -4.73 14.78 21.40
C GLY A 3 -4.65 14.73 22.94
N LYS A 4 -5.78 14.77 23.64
CA LYS A 4 -5.78 14.62 25.12
C LYS A 4 -5.49 13.18 25.54
N SER A 5 -5.97 12.19 24.77
CA SER A 5 -5.70 10.79 25.01
C SER A 5 -4.22 10.45 24.77
N ALA A 6 -3.65 10.93 23.66
CA ALA A 6 -2.23 10.75 23.35
C ALA A 6 -1.33 11.39 24.41
N ALA A 7 -1.66 12.61 24.85
CA ALA A 7 -0.91 13.29 25.90
C ALA A 7 -0.96 12.56 27.27
N ALA A 8 -2.11 11.95 27.60
CA ALA A 8 -2.25 11.15 28.80
C ALA A 8 -1.43 9.85 28.72
N GLU A 9 -1.43 9.21 27.56
CA GLU A 9 -0.68 7.98 27.31
C GLU A 9 0.84 8.22 27.36
N ILE A 10 1.33 9.31 26.78
CA ILE A 10 2.76 9.70 26.86
C ILE A 10 3.19 9.95 28.31
N LYS A 11 2.32 10.55 29.15
CA LYS A 11 2.62 10.77 30.57
C LYS A 11 2.67 9.48 31.39
N GLN A 12 1.84 8.49 31.03
CA GLN A 12 1.79 7.20 31.70
C GLN A 12 2.93 6.26 31.27
N HIS A 13 3.37 6.40 30.02
CA HIS A 13 4.46 5.63 29.43
C HIS A 13 5.57 6.59 28.95
N PRO A 14 6.41 7.09 29.88
CA PRO A 14 7.54 7.94 29.50
C PRO A 14 8.42 7.18 28.50
N PHE A 15 8.95 7.89 27.52
CA PHE A 15 9.84 7.31 26.52
C PHE A 15 10.90 6.46 27.20
N LYS A 16 10.92 5.18 26.90
CA LYS A 16 12.08 4.34 27.16
C LYS A 16 13.24 4.89 26.33
N GLU A 17 14.44 4.86 26.87
CA GLU A 17 15.63 5.13 26.06
C GLU A 17 15.54 4.33 24.78
N MET A 18 15.66 5.02 23.65
CA MET A 18 15.63 4.35 22.35
C MET A 18 16.82 3.38 22.32
N PRO A 19 16.60 2.12 21.92
CA PRO A 19 17.70 1.21 21.72
C PRO A 19 18.65 1.82 20.68
N GLU A 20 19.94 1.60 20.88
CA GLU A 20 20.95 2.01 19.92
C GLU A 20 20.65 1.34 18.58
N VAL A 21 20.33 2.15 17.57
CA VAL A 21 20.03 1.64 16.23
C VAL A 21 21.35 1.48 15.50
N PRO A 22 21.70 0.26 15.02
CA PRO A 22 22.94 0.06 14.28
C PRO A 22 22.95 0.93 13.01
N ASP A 23 24.12 1.37 12.63
CA ASP A 23 24.32 2.09 11.36
C ASP A 23 23.86 1.22 10.19
N TRP A 24 23.29 1.87 9.18
CA TRP A 24 22.87 1.19 7.97
C TRP A 24 24.09 0.70 7.17
N ASP A 25 24.17 -0.62 6.92
CA ASP A 25 25.25 -1.23 6.16
C ASP A 25 24.99 -1.09 4.65
N GLU A 26 25.74 -0.21 4.01
CA GLU A 26 25.71 0.01 2.55
C GLU A 26 26.81 -0.74 1.78
N SER A 27 27.56 -1.62 2.44
CA SER A 27 28.73 -2.29 1.83
C SER A 27 28.39 -3.21 0.66
N ARG A 28 27.11 -3.56 0.48
CA ARG A 28 26.63 -4.52 -0.54
C ARG A 28 25.72 -3.88 -1.59
N VAL A 29 25.54 -2.57 -1.56
CA VAL A 29 24.63 -1.87 -2.48
C VAL A 29 25.41 -0.97 -3.40
N GLU A 30 24.95 -0.86 -4.63
CA GLU A 30 25.49 0.02 -5.65
C GLU A 30 24.63 1.28 -5.78
N ASP A 31 25.21 2.35 -6.30
CA ASP A 31 24.43 3.52 -6.70
C ASP A 31 23.58 3.17 -7.92
N ALA A 32 22.30 3.48 -7.86
CA ALA A 32 21.39 3.22 -8.96
C ALA A 32 21.71 4.17 -10.14
N ASP A 33 22.22 3.61 -11.24
CA ASP A 33 22.40 4.35 -12.49
C ASP A 33 21.06 4.76 -13.15
N GLU A 34 19.95 4.13 -12.71
CA GLU A 34 18.64 4.27 -13.34
C GLU A 34 17.56 4.79 -12.38
N THR A 35 17.65 6.06 -11.99
CA THR A 35 16.52 6.74 -11.31
C THR A 35 15.24 6.78 -12.17
N VAL A 36 15.38 6.59 -13.47
CA VAL A 36 14.28 6.53 -14.45
C VAL A 36 13.32 5.39 -14.16
N VAL A 37 13.81 4.24 -13.65
CA VAL A 37 12.94 3.07 -13.34
C VAL A 37 11.98 3.40 -12.21
N ILE A 38 12.44 4.07 -11.15
CA ILE A 38 11.59 4.44 -10.00
C ILE A 38 10.50 5.42 -10.44
N ALA A 39 10.87 6.44 -11.23
CA ALA A 39 9.91 7.42 -11.74
C ALA A 39 8.88 6.77 -12.68
N HIS A 40 9.31 5.85 -13.55
CA HIS A 40 8.42 5.09 -14.41
C HIS A 40 7.40 4.26 -13.62
N ASN A 41 7.87 3.50 -12.63
CA ASN A 41 7.00 2.66 -11.78
C ASN A 41 6.01 3.51 -10.96
N TRP A 42 6.40 4.71 -10.56
CA TRP A 42 5.52 5.69 -9.92
C TRP A 42 4.35 6.10 -10.82
N ASP A 43 4.67 6.51 -12.04
CA ASP A 43 3.67 6.96 -13.01
C ASP A 43 2.77 5.80 -13.45
N GLU A 44 3.34 4.62 -13.64
CA GLU A 44 2.59 3.41 -13.95
C GLU A 44 1.58 3.08 -12.83
N LEU A 45 2.03 3.06 -11.56
CA LEU A 45 1.14 2.79 -10.43
C LEU A 45 -0.01 3.80 -10.35
N ARG A 46 0.28 5.09 -10.52
CA ARG A 46 -0.74 6.14 -10.48
C ARG A 46 -1.77 5.96 -11.59
N LEU A 47 -1.30 5.69 -12.81
CA LEU A 47 -2.17 5.46 -13.96
C LEU A 47 -2.99 4.19 -13.81
N LEU A 48 -2.40 3.12 -13.29
CA LEU A 48 -3.07 1.87 -12.97
C LEU A 48 -4.22 2.09 -11.99
N MET A 49 -3.94 2.74 -10.87
CA MET A 49 -4.94 3.03 -9.84
C MET A 49 -6.07 3.90 -10.38
N TRP A 50 -5.75 4.91 -11.18
CA TRP A 50 -6.75 5.76 -11.82
C TRP A 50 -7.68 5.00 -12.77
N ASN A 51 -7.11 4.17 -13.64
CA ASN A 51 -7.84 3.50 -14.72
C ASN A 51 -8.62 2.26 -14.26
N TYR A 52 -8.10 1.52 -13.28
CA TYR A 52 -8.64 0.21 -12.89
C TYR A 52 -9.31 0.22 -11.52
N VAL A 53 -8.92 1.12 -10.62
CA VAL A 53 -9.34 1.12 -9.21
C VAL A 53 -10.18 2.37 -8.86
N GLY A 54 -10.64 3.09 -9.87
CA GLY A 54 -11.52 4.25 -9.71
C GLY A 54 -12.87 3.92 -9.04
N ILE A 55 -13.83 4.83 -9.12
CA ILE A 55 -15.15 4.70 -8.45
C ILE A 55 -15.94 3.50 -9.01
N VAL A 56 -15.99 3.36 -10.34
CA VAL A 56 -16.71 2.28 -11.03
C VAL A 56 -15.80 1.08 -11.21
N ARG A 57 -16.08 0.02 -10.50
CA ARG A 57 -15.24 -1.17 -10.34
C ARG A 57 -15.89 -2.42 -10.93
N THR A 58 -15.06 -3.37 -11.33
CA THR A 58 -15.43 -4.77 -11.60
C THR A 58 -14.37 -5.67 -11.00
N ASN A 59 -14.73 -6.89 -10.59
CA ASN A 59 -13.76 -7.86 -10.06
C ASN A 59 -12.61 -8.06 -11.05
N ARG A 60 -12.92 -8.23 -12.33
CA ARG A 60 -11.93 -8.45 -13.38
C ARG A 60 -10.91 -7.30 -13.50
N ARG A 61 -11.34 -6.04 -13.31
CA ARG A 61 -10.41 -4.90 -13.31
C ARG A 61 -9.56 -4.88 -12.06
N LEU A 62 -10.14 -5.14 -10.90
CA LEU A 62 -9.44 -5.19 -9.63
C LEU A 62 -8.40 -6.32 -9.59
N GLU A 63 -8.74 -7.51 -10.09
CA GLU A 63 -7.82 -8.65 -10.22
C GLU A 63 -6.62 -8.32 -11.11
N ARG A 64 -6.88 -7.67 -12.27
CA ARG A 64 -5.79 -7.21 -13.15
C ARG A 64 -4.90 -6.16 -12.46
N ALA A 65 -5.51 -5.22 -11.73
CA ALA A 65 -4.75 -4.23 -10.97
C ALA A 65 -3.90 -4.89 -9.91
N LEU A 66 -4.44 -5.86 -9.16
CA LEU A 66 -3.70 -6.60 -8.15
C LEU A 66 -2.50 -7.32 -8.75
N HIS A 67 -2.70 -8.07 -9.82
CA HIS A 67 -1.61 -8.77 -10.51
C HIS A 67 -0.48 -7.82 -10.96
N ARG A 68 -0.85 -6.64 -11.48
CA ARG A 68 0.17 -5.64 -11.88
C ARG A 68 0.89 -5.02 -10.70
N ILE A 69 0.17 -4.78 -9.59
CA ILE A 69 0.78 -4.30 -8.35
C ILE A 69 1.78 -5.32 -7.80
N GLU A 70 1.44 -6.61 -7.79
CA GLU A 70 2.31 -7.69 -7.35
C GLU A 70 3.60 -7.77 -8.18
N LEU A 71 3.50 -7.55 -9.50
CA LEU A 71 4.66 -7.49 -10.38
C LEU A 71 5.57 -6.29 -10.03
N LEU A 72 4.99 -5.09 -9.89
CA LEU A 72 5.72 -3.89 -9.50
C LEU A 72 6.35 -4.04 -8.10
N GLN A 73 5.69 -4.72 -7.17
CA GLN A 73 6.25 -5.02 -5.85
C GLN A 73 7.49 -5.92 -5.95
N SER A 74 7.47 -6.92 -6.84
CA SER A 74 8.61 -7.80 -7.08
C SER A 74 9.80 -7.02 -7.65
N GLU A 75 9.56 -6.14 -8.63
CA GLU A 75 10.59 -5.28 -9.22
C GLU A 75 11.21 -4.33 -8.17
N VAL A 76 10.36 -3.69 -7.37
CA VAL A 76 10.81 -2.78 -6.29
C VAL A 76 11.57 -3.55 -5.20
N GLN A 77 11.18 -4.78 -4.89
CA GLN A 77 11.87 -5.62 -3.93
C GLN A 77 13.27 -6.00 -4.41
N GLU A 78 13.42 -6.33 -5.68
CA GLU A 78 14.71 -6.61 -6.31
C GLU A 78 15.59 -5.36 -6.29
N TYR A 79 15.01 -4.22 -6.63
CA TYR A 79 15.71 -2.94 -6.62
C TYR A 79 16.18 -2.56 -5.19
N TYR A 80 15.33 -2.77 -4.21
CA TYR A 80 15.63 -2.52 -2.79
C TYR A 80 16.77 -3.41 -2.26
N ALA A 81 16.90 -4.62 -2.78
CA ALA A 81 17.95 -5.57 -2.35
C ALA A 81 19.34 -5.24 -2.94
N ASN A 82 19.41 -4.60 -4.11
CA ASN A 82 20.64 -4.43 -4.87
C ASN A 82 21.19 -3.00 -4.88
N PHE A 83 20.32 -2.00 -4.70
CA PHE A 83 20.70 -0.60 -4.83
C PHE A 83 20.55 0.18 -3.53
N ARG A 84 21.27 1.30 -3.47
CA ARG A 84 21.19 2.22 -2.33
C ARG A 84 19.75 2.72 -2.15
N VAL A 85 19.27 2.64 -0.92
CA VAL A 85 17.92 3.04 -0.57
C VAL A 85 17.78 4.57 -0.66
N THR A 86 16.87 5.02 -1.50
CA THR A 86 16.53 6.43 -1.67
C THR A 86 15.14 6.72 -1.09
N ARG A 87 14.84 8.00 -0.86
CA ARG A 87 13.51 8.44 -0.42
C ARG A 87 12.43 8.01 -1.42
N ASP A 88 12.67 8.20 -2.71
CA ASP A 88 11.70 7.91 -3.77
C ASP A 88 11.40 6.40 -3.85
N LEU A 89 12.42 5.57 -3.64
CA LEU A 89 12.26 4.11 -3.58
C LEU A 89 11.40 3.70 -2.38
N LEU A 90 11.62 4.30 -1.20
CA LEU A 90 10.81 4.04 -0.01
C LEU A 90 9.35 4.48 -0.19
N GLU A 91 9.14 5.65 -0.79
CA GLU A 91 7.81 6.16 -1.07
C GLU A 91 7.09 5.26 -2.07
N LEU A 92 7.73 4.81 -3.15
CA LEU A 92 7.17 3.89 -4.14
C LEU A 92 6.77 2.56 -3.48
N ARG A 93 7.64 1.97 -2.66
CA ARG A 93 7.34 0.75 -1.88
C ARG A 93 6.10 0.92 -1.01
N ASN A 94 6.02 2.04 -0.32
CA ASN A 94 4.88 2.33 0.56
C ASN A 94 3.59 2.55 -0.23
N LEU A 95 3.65 3.23 -1.38
CA LEU A 95 2.51 3.42 -2.28
C LEU A 95 2.00 2.09 -2.85
N LEU A 96 2.89 1.19 -3.25
CA LEU A 96 2.53 -0.16 -3.72
C LEU A 96 1.81 -0.94 -2.62
N SER A 97 2.31 -0.88 -1.39
CA SER A 97 1.65 -1.52 -0.25
C SER A 97 0.25 -0.95 0.02
N CYS A 98 0.10 0.37 -0.04
CA CYS A 98 -1.21 1.01 0.10
C CYS A 98 -2.16 0.63 -1.05
N ALA A 99 -1.67 0.62 -2.29
CA ALA A 99 -2.45 0.25 -3.47
C ALA A 99 -2.96 -1.20 -3.39
N GLU A 100 -2.11 -2.13 -2.99
CA GLU A 100 -2.49 -3.52 -2.75
C GLU A 100 -3.62 -3.62 -1.73
N LEU A 101 -3.47 -2.98 -0.57
CA LEU A 101 -4.50 -3.01 0.49
C LEU A 101 -5.83 -2.41 0.01
N ILE A 102 -5.80 -1.36 -0.78
CA ILE A 102 -7.01 -0.75 -1.37
C ILE A 102 -7.69 -1.74 -2.31
N VAL A 103 -6.93 -2.38 -3.21
CA VAL A 103 -7.48 -3.31 -4.20
C VAL A 103 -8.04 -4.55 -3.52
N ARG A 104 -7.30 -5.15 -2.58
CA ARG A 104 -7.77 -6.32 -1.81
C ARG A 104 -9.03 -5.99 -1.01
N SER A 105 -9.09 -4.83 -0.36
CA SER A 105 -10.29 -4.37 0.37
C SER A 105 -11.48 -4.21 -0.58
N ALA A 106 -11.24 -3.68 -1.79
CA ALA A 106 -12.28 -3.52 -2.80
C ALA A 106 -12.78 -4.88 -3.33
N LEU A 107 -11.92 -5.88 -3.52
CA LEU A 107 -12.28 -7.24 -3.92
C LEU A 107 -13.08 -7.98 -2.84
N MET A 108 -12.76 -7.75 -1.57
CA MET A 108 -13.50 -8.35 -0.46
C MET A 108 -14.92 -7.79 -0.32
N ARG A 109 -15.13 -6.53 -0.68
CA ARG A 109 -16.43 -5.86 -0.53
C ARG A 109 -17.35 -6.15 -1.71
N LYS A 110 -18.20 -7.15 -1.54
CA LYS A 110 -19.17 -7.60 -2.57
C LYS A 110 -20.52 -6.89 -2.44
N GLU A 111 -20.47 -5.57 -2.42
CA GLU A 111 -21.63 -4.66 -2.42
C GLU A 111 -21.25 -3.34 -3.09
N SER A 112 -22.24 -2.50 -3.39
CA SER A 112 -22.02 -1.10 -3.77
C SER A 112 -22.43 -0.19 -2.63
N ARG A 113 -21.48 0.65 -2.13
CA ARG A 113 -21.75 1.58 -1.03
C ARG A 113 -20.81 2.79 -1.10
N GLY A 114 -21.38 3.97 -1.03
CA GLY A 114 -20.64 5.22 -1.17
C GLY A 114 -19.91 5.28 -2.51
N LEU A 115 -18.62 5.62 -2.48
CA LEU A 115 -17.77 5.70 -3.67
C LEU A 115 -17.26 4.33 -4.17
N HIS A 116 -17.54 3.23 -3.45
CA HIS A 116 -17.31 1.88 -3.95
C HIS A 116 -18.53 1.41 -4.72
N TYR A 117 -18.53 1.64 -6.02
CA TYR A 117 -19.57 1.14 -6.92
C TYR A 117 -19.03 -0.05 -7.74
N SER A 118 -19.56 -1.24 -7.47
CA SER A 118 -19.22 -2.46 -8.20
C SER A 118 -20.33 -2.81 -9.20
N ARG A 119 -19.97 -2.97 -10.48
CA ARG A 119 -20.92 -3.47 -11.49
C ARG A 119 -21.30 -4.91 -11.27
N ASP A 120 -20.44 -5.70 -10.64
CA ASP A 120 -20.69 -7.11 -10.35
C ASP A 120 -21.60 -7.28 -9.12
N TYR A 121 -21.63 -6.28 -8.23
CA TYR A 121 -22.45 -6.26 -7.01
C TYR A 121 -23.11 -4.87 -6.84
N PRO A 122 -24.13 -4.54 -7.67
CA PRO A 122 -24.71 -3.19 -7.67
C PRO A 122 -25.56 -2.88 -6.43
N GLN A 123 -25.97 -3.89 -5.68
CA GLN A 123 -26.80 -3.73 -4.48
C GLN A 123 -25.96 -3.45 -3.25
N SER A 124 -26.49 -2.67 -2.33
CA SER A 124 -25.93 -2.51 -0.97
C SER A 124 -26.44 -3.60 -0.06
N TRP A 125 -25.62 -4.08 0.86
CA TRP A 125 -26.08 -4.96 1.94
C TRP A 125 -27.03 -4.20 2.87
N THR A 126 -27.99 -4.91 3.45
CA THR A 126 -28.94 -4.35 4.42
C THR A 126 -28.22 -3.82 5.66
N VAL A 127 -27.18 -4.54 6.10
CA VAL A 127 -26.33 -4.16 7.23
C VAL A 127 -24.93 -3.89 6.71
N SER A 128 -24.34 -2.76 7.13
CA SER A 128 -22.97 -2.40 6.76
C SER A 128 -21.99 -3.03 7.75
N TYR A 129 -21.01 -3.76 7.21
CA TYR A 129 -19.91 -4.33 7.97
C TYR A 129 -18.59 -3.66 7.55
N PRO A 130 -17.62 -3.46 8.46
CA PRO A 130 -16.29 -3.00 8.09
C PRO A 130 -15.57 -4.06 7.24
N THR A 131 -14.77 -3.62 6.27
CA THR A 131 -13.81 -4.48 5.59
C THR A 131 -12.53 -4.51 6.40
N ILE A 132 -12.14 -5.70 6.87
CA ILE A 132 -10.96 -5.87 7.72
C ILE A 132 -9.99 -6.80 7.00
N LEU A 133 -8.80 -6.29 6.70
CA LEU A 133 -7.66 -7.05 6.21
C LEU A 133 -6.72 -7.37 7.38
N THR A 134 -6.35 -8.62 7.50
CA THR A 134 -5.35 -9.11 8.45
C THR A 134 -4.21 -9.78 7.70
N PRO A 135 -3.03 -9.97 8.31
CA PRO A 135 -1.95 -10.73 7.68
C PRO A 135 -2.34 -12.14 7.20
N ILE A 136 -3.34 -12.74 7.86
CA ILE A 136 -3.84 -14.10 7.55
C ILE A 136 -4.74 -14.12 6.31
N ASN A 137 -5.59 -13.10 6.13
CA ASN A 137 -6.53 -13.03 5.00
C ASN A 137 -6.08 -12.12 3.86
N ARG A 138 -4.83 -11.68 3.90
CA ARG A 138 -4.18 -10.90 2.85
C ARG A 138 -3.65 -11.77 1.71
N GLN A 139 -3.55 -13.09 1.93
CA GLN A 139 -3.04 -14.06 0.96
C GLN A 139 -4.04 -14.33 -0.16
#